data_21dbf4dbbea6aaccff07f894fc7219e7
#
_entry.id   21dbf4dbbea6aaccff07f894fc7219e7
#
_cell.length_a   1.000
_cell.length_b   1.000
_cell.length_c   1.000
_cell.angle_alpha   90.00
_cell.angle_beta   90.00
_cell.angle_gamma   90.00
#
_symmetry.space_group_name_H-M   'P 1'
#
loop_
_entity.id
_entity.type
_entity.pdbx_description
1 polymer ?
#
loop_
_entity_poly.entity_id
_entity_poly.type
_entity_poly.pdbx_seq_one_letter_code
_entity_poly.pdbx_strand_id
1 'polypeptide(L)'
;MSEHPNATIVRTMNEAMFTGDTAGAASHLANDVTWHVIGRDEPYRGMAELAASMGALSDFNITWEAHDLLASDDHVIALGTATATHGDRTLVYRTAEIYHVRNGKVSERWAFSDDTKAITDFFG
;
A
#
# COMPACT_ATOMS: atom_id res chain seq x y z
N MET A 1 -5.16 1.21 -25.59
CA MET A 1 -6.24 1.16 -24.57
C MET A 1 -5.83 1.95 -23.36
N SER A 2 -6.73 2.73 -22.84
CA SER A 2 -6.45 3.50 -21.63
C SER A 2 -6.67 2.63 -20.38
N GLU A 3 -5.86 2.88 -19.37
CA GLU A 3 -6.00 2.24 -18.07
C GLU A 3 -7.32 2.68 -17.42
N HIS A 4 -7.96 1.78 -16.65
CA HIS A 4 -9.16 2.13 -15.91
C HIS A 4 -8.85 3.29 -14.94
N PRO A 5 -9.74 4.30 -14.80
CA PRO A 5 -9.48 5.45 -13.92
C PRO A 5 -9.10 5.07 -12.49
N ASN A 6 -9.70 4.03 -11.92
CA ASN A 6 -9.38 3.57 -10.56
C ASN A 6 -7.98 2.96 -10.49
N ALA A 7 -7.54 2.25 -11.53
CA ALA A 7 -6.17 1.74 -11.59
C ALA A 7 -5.17 2.90 -11.63
N THR A 8 -5.47 3.96 -12.37
CA THR A 8 -4.62 5.15 -12.43
C THR A 8 -4.50 5.82 -11.06
N ILE A 9 -5.61 5.92 -10.31
CA ILE A 9 -5.61 6.46 -8.95
C ILE A 9 -4.65 5.68 -8.05
N VAL A 10 -4.77 4.35 -8.04
CA VAL A 10 -3.94 3.50 -7.20
C VAL A 10 -2.47 3.55 -7.64
N ARG A 11 -2.20 3.53 -8.94
CA ARG A 11 -0.84 3.63 -9.46
C ARG A 11 -0.18 4.93 -9.03
N THR A 12 -0.88 6.05 -9.23
CA THR A 12 -0.36 7.38 -8.89
C THR A 12 -0.14 7.51 -7.38
N MET A 13 -1.08 7.00 -6.57
CA MET A 13 -0.94 7.00 -5.12
C MET A 13 0.30 6.23 -4.67
N ASN A 14 0.50 5.02 -5.19
CA ASN A 14 1.65 4.19 -4.83
C ASN A 14 2.97 4.82 -5.28
N GLU A 15 3.02 5.39 -6.46
CA GLU A 15 4.22 6.11 -6.92
C GLU A 15 4.56 7.26 -5.97
N ALA A 16 3.57 8.03 -5.54
CA ALA A 16 3.77 9.12 -4.59
C ALA A 16 4.28 8.61 -3.24
N MET A 17 3.70 7.51 -2.74
CA MET A 17 4.15 6.91 -1.47
C MET A 17 5.61 6.50 -1.51
N PHE A 18 6.03 5.81 -2.57
CA PHE A 18 7.38 5.26 -2.65
C PHE A 18 8.43 6.28 -3.10
N THR A 19 8.02 7.45 -3.57
CA THR A 19 8.95 8.55 -3.88
C THR A 19 9.00 9.62 -2.79
N GLY A 20 8.26 9.43 -1.69
CA GLY A 20 8.26 10.37 -0.57
C GLY A 20 7.32 11.58 -0.73
N ASP A 21 6.48 11.57 -1.76
CA ASP A 21 5.47 12.62 -1.97
C ASP A 21 4.24 12.33 -1.11
N THR A 22 4.32 12.67 0.17
CA THR A 22 3.24 12.38 1.12
C THR A 22 1.96 13.16 0.81
N ALA A 23 2.07 14.40 0.37
CA ALA A 23 0.91 15.20 0.00
C ALA A 23 0.21 14.63 -1.25
N GLY A 24 0.99 14.19 -2.24
CA GLY A 24 0.45 13.54 -3.44
C GLY A 24 -0.26 12.25 -3.11
N ALA A 25 0.32 11.41 -2.25
CA ALA A 25 -0.32 10.18 -1.81
C ALA A 25 -1.63 10.47 -1.06
N ALA A 26 -1.61 11.42 -0.13
CA ALA A 26 -2.77 11.78 0.68
C ALA A 26 -3.94 12.30 -0.18
N SER A 27 -3.65 12.96 -1.29
CA SER A 27 -4.69 13.50 -2.17
C SER A 27 -5.57 12.42 -2.80
N HIS A 28 -5.09 11.17 -2.83
CA HIS A 28 -5.82 10.02 -3.39
C HIS A 28 -6.48 9.16 -2.30
N LEU A 29 -6.40 9.55 -1.04
CA LEU A 29 -6.95 8.80 0.09
C LEU A 29 -8.16 9.53 0.68
N ALA A 30 -9.19 8.76 1.05
CA ALA A 30 -10.31 9.31 1.81
C ALA A 30 -9.86 9.69 3.22
N ASN A 31 -10.47 10.72 3.81
CA ASN A 31 -10.13 11.15 5.16
C ASN A 31 -10.37 10.06 6.21
N ASP A 32 -11.36 9.21 5.98
CA ASP A 32 -11.75 8.11 6.86
C ASP A 32 -11.18 6.77 6.37
N VAL A 33 -10.09 6.77 5.64
CA VAL A 33 -9.48 5.57 5.08
C VAL A 33 -9.23 4.51 6.14
N THR A 34 -9.46 3.25 5.77
CA THR A 34 -9.13 2.08 6.58
C THR A 34 -8.03 1.31 5.88
N TRP A 35 -6.90 1.11 6.57
CA TRP A 35 -5.70 0.56 5.97
C TRP A 35 -5.26 -0.69 6.74
N HIS A 36 -5.46 -1.86 6.13
CA HIS A 36 -5.08 -3.14 6.72
C HIS A 36 -3.66 -3.49 6.32
N VAL A 37 -2.83 -3.79 7.31
CA VAL A 37 -1.42 -4.09 7.12
C VAL A 37 -1.19 -5.57 7.34
N ILE A 38 -0.32 -6.16 6.52
CA ILE A 38 0.03 -7.57 6.59
C ILE A 38 0.58 -7.90 7.99
N GLY A 39 0.01 -8.92 8.62
CA GLY A 39 0.47 -9.40 9.93
C GLY A 39 -0.06 -8.62 11.13
N ARG A 40 -0.95 -7.67 10.91
CA ARG A 40 -1.55 -6.90 11.99
C ARG A 40 -3.07 -7.11 11.99
N ASP A 41 -3.63 -7.42 13.15
CA ASP A 41 -5.06 -7.72 13.28
C ASP A 41 -5.92 -6.46 13.12
N GLU A 42 -5.48 -5.34 13.71
CA GLU A 42 -6.24 -4.09 13.67
C GLU A 42 -5.75 -3.19 12.55
N PRO A 43 -6.64 -2.63 11.73
CA PRO A 43 -6.23 -1.68 10.70
C PRO A 43 -5.90 -0.32 11.31
N TYR A 44 -5.20 0.48 10.53
CA TYR A 44 -5.09 1.92 10.80
C TYR A 44 -6.34 2.60 10.27
N ARG A 45 -6.94 3.46 11.08
CA ARG A 45 -8.17 4.18 10.71
C ARG A 45 -7.91 5.67 10.65
N GLY A 46 -8.20 6.25 9.50
CA GLY A 46 -8.03 7.68 9.27
C GLY A 46 -6.62 8.09 8.92
N MET A 47 -6.48 9.32 8.44
CA MET A 47 -5.22 9.82 7.91
C MET A 47 -4.13 9.97 8.98
N ALA A 48 -4.51 10.34 10.21
CA ALA A 48 -3.52 10.53 11.28
C ALA A 48 -2.84 9.22 11.67
N GLU A 49 -3.62 8.15 11.84
CA GLU A 49 -3.06 6.83 12.15
C GLU A 49 -2.21 6.30 11.01
N LEU A 50 -2.66 6.48 9.77
CA LEU A 50 -1.91 6.04 8.60
C LEU A 50 -0.58 6.77 8.48
N ALA A 51 -0.57 8.09 8.67
CA ALA A 51 0.66 8.87 8.61
C ALA A 51 1.65 8.45 9.70
N ALA A 52 1.16 8.19 10.91
CA ALA A 52 2.00 7.70 12.00
C ALA A 52 2.63 6.34 11.68
N SER A 53 1.87 5.44 11.04
CA SER A 53 2.38 4.13 10.64
C SER A 53 3.48 4.24 9.58
N MET A 54 3.33 5.16 8.66
CA MET A 54 4.35 5.41 7.62
C MET A 54 5.65 5.96 8.23
N GLY A 55 5.53 6.84 9.23
CA GLY A 55 6.69 7.34 9.96
C GLY A 55 7.44 6.24 10.70
N ALA A 56 6.73 5.27 11.27
CA ALA A 56 7.34 4.15 11.96
C ALA A 56 8.17 3.24 11.03
N LEU A 57 7.91 3.26 9.74
CA LEU A 57 8.63 2.48 8.74
C LEU A 57 9.79 3.25 8.09
N SER A 58 10.08 4.46 8.55
CA SER A 58 11.08 5.32 7.89
C SER A 58 12.49 4.76 7.91
N ASP A 59 12.82 3.87 8.87
CA ASP A 59 14.13 3.23 8.95
C ASP A 59 14.29 2.06 7.99
N PHE A 60 13.19 1.60 7.41
CA PHE A 60 13.19 0.53 6.42
C PHE A 60 13.19 1.15 5.02
N ASN A 61 14.06 0.65 4.16
CA ASN A 61 14.03 1.06 2.76
C ASN A 61 13.15 0.06 2.01
N ILE A 62 11.97 0.50 1.59
CA ILE A 62 10.98 -0.36 0.95
C ILE A 62 10.75 0.14 -0.48
N THR A 63 10.91 -0.77 -1.43
CA THR A 63 10.50 -0.53 -2.81
C THR A 63 9.43 -1.55 -3.19
N TRP A 64 8.52 -1.15 -4.06
CA TRP A 64 7.44 -2.02 -4.51
C TRP A 64 7.23 -1.84 -6.00
N GLU A 65 7.11 -2.95 -6.70
CA GLU A 65 6.90 -2.95 -8.13
C GLU A 65 5.62 -3.69 -8.46
N ALA A 66 4.67 -2.99 -9.06
CA ALA A 66 3.44 -3.59 -9.55
C ALA A 66 3.71 -4.26 -10.89
N HIS A 67 3.30 -5.51 -11.03
CA HIS A 67 3.34 -6.17 -12.31
C HIS A 67 1.96 -6.30 -12.97
N ASP A 68 0.89 -6.06 -12.22
CA ASP A 68 -0.45 -5.98 -12.78
C ASP A 68 -1.39 -5.16 -11.88
N LEU A 69 -2.30 -4.44 -12.51
CA LEU A 69 -3.37 -3.69 -11.83
C LEU A 69 -4.68 -4.04 -12.53
N LEU A 70 -5.58 -4.67 -11.76
CA LEU A 70 -6.89 -5.09 -12.24
C LEU A 70 -7.94 -4.21 -11.59
N ALA A 71 -8.80 -3.57 -12.36
CA ALA A 71 -9.73 -2.59 -11.82
C ALA A 71 -11.15 -2.80 -12.29
N SER A 72 -12.08 -2.54 -11.39
CA SER A 72 -13.50 -2.39 -11.66
C SER A 72 -13.94 -1.01 -11.19
N ASP A 73 -15.25 -0.74 -11.25
CA ASP A 73 -15.78 0.55 -10.82
C ASP A 73 -15.61 0.78 -9.31
N ASP A 74 -15.47 -0.27 -8.51
CA ASP A 74 -15.39 -0.18 -7.05
C ASP A 74 -14.08 -0.66 -6.46
N HIS A 75 -13.32 -1.47 -7.19
CA HIS A 75 -12.14 -2.14 -6.64
C HIS A 75 -10.95 -2.07 -7.59
N VAL A 76 -9.76 -2.09 -6.98
CA VAL A 76 -8.49 -2.32 -7.69
C VAL A 76 -7.74 -3.42 -6.98
N ILE A 77 -7.21 -4.38 -7.74
CA ILE A 77 -6.30 -5.40 -7.23
C ILE A 77 -4.93 -5.12 -7.82
N ALA A 78 -3.95 -4.92 -6.96
CA ALA A 78 -2.56 -4.67 -7.36
C ALA A 78 -1.72 -5.89 -6.99
N LEU A 79 -1.10 -6.50 -8.01
CA LEU A 79 -0.18 -7.61 -7.82
C LEU A 79 1.24 -7.07 -7.94
N GLY A 80 2.05 -7.31 -6.92
CA GLY A 80 3.38 -6.74 -6.90
C GLY A 80 4.39 -7.51 -6.08
N THR A 81 5.63 -7.04 -6.16
CA THR A 81 6.75 -7.55 -5.38
C THR A 81 7.35 -6.40 -4.60
N ALA A 82 7.52 -6.61 -3.31
CA ALA A 82 8.16 -5.65 -2.42
C ALA A 82 9.55 -6.13 -2.05
N THR A 83 10.48 -5.19 -1.94
CA THR A 83 11.82 -5.44 -1.42
C THR A 83 12.06 -4.47 -0.27
N ALA A 84 12.33 -5.02 0.92
CA ALA A 84 12.60 -4.22 2.11
C ALA A 84 14.02 -4.48 2.58
N THR A 85 14.74 -3.41 2.92
CA THR A 85 16.09 -3.53 3.49
C THR A 85 16.17 -2.76 4.79
N HIS A 86 16.90 -3.33 5.76
CA HIS A 86 17.15 -2.71 7.06
C HIS A 86 18.51 -3.18 7.55
N GLY A 87 19.50 -2.30 7.53
CA GLY A 87 20.89 -2.68 7.80
C GLY A 87 21.39 -3.65 6.74
N ASP A 88 21.85 -4.81 7.17
CA ASP A 88 22.34 -5.87 6.27
C ASP A 88 21.29 -6.93 5.96
N ARG A 89 20.03 -6.71 6.40
CA ARG A 89 18.93 -7.65 6.16
C ARG A 89 18.11 -7.19 4.95
N THR A 90 17.68 -8.14 4.14
CA THR A 90 16.82 -7.90 2.98
C THR A 90 15.71 -8.93 2.96
N LEU A 91 14.49 -8.47 2.72
CA LEU A 91 13.32 -9.32 2.53
C LEU A 91 12.66 -8.98 1.20
N VAL A 92 12.41 -10.00 0.39
CA VAL A 92 11.62 -9.89 -0.85
C VAL A 92 10.35 -10.69 -0.65
N TYR A 93 9.20 -10.06 -0.90
CA TYR A 93 7.92 -10.75 -0.75
C TYR A 93 6.93 -10.28 -1.81
N ARG A 94 5.95 -11.12 -2.10
CA ARG A 94 4.90 -10.82 -3.05
C ARG A 94 3.65 -10.37 -2.32
N THR A 95 2.93 -9.45 -2.94
CA THR A 95 1.68 -8.95 -2.37
C THR A 95 0.56 -8.99 -3.39
N ALA A 96 -0.65 -9.21 -2.88
CA ALA A 96 -1.89 -8.88 -3.55
C ALA A 96 -2.58 -7.84 -2.67
N GLU A 97 -2.77 -6.64 -3.21
CA GLU A 97 -3.38 -5.54 -2.47
C GLU A 97 -4.71 -5.20 -3.10
N ILE A 98 -5.74 -5.09 -2.26
CA ILE A 98 -7.09 -4.83 -2.72
C ILE A 98 -7.49 -3.44 -2.20
N TYR A 99 -7.88 -2.57 -3.12
CA TYR A 99 -8.28 -1.20 -2.80
C TYR A 99 -9.75 -1.02 -3.12
N HIS A 100 -10.49 -0.45 -2.17
CA HIS A 100 -11.85 0.02 -2.42
C HIS A 100 -11.75 1.50 -2.81
N VAL A 101 -12.36 1.86 -3.93
CA VAL A 101 -12.36 3.23 -4.43
C VAL A 101 -13.77 3.78 -4.34
N ARG A 102 -13.92 4.94 -3.70
CA ARG A 102 -15.19 5.63 -3.51
C ARG A 102 -14.99 7.12 -3.83
N ASN A 103 -15.78 7.63 -4.74
CA ASN A 103 -15.73 9.05 -5.14
C ASN A 103 -14.32 9.50 -5.56
N GLY A 104 -13.62 8.65 -6.31
CA GLY A 104 -12.27 8.95 -6.81
C GLY A 104 -11.16 8.87 -5.78
N LYS A 105 -11.42 8.31 -4.60
CA LYS A 105 -10.44 8.17 -3.53
C LYS A 105 -10.44 6.76 -2.97
N VAL A 106 -9.26 6.31 -2.52
CA VAL A 106 -9.13 5.02 -1.84
C VAL A 106 -9.73 5.15 -0.44
N SER A 107 -10.76 4.35 -0.16
CA SER A 107 -11.46 4.34 1.12
C SER A 107 -11.01 3.21 2.02
N GLU A 108 -10.49 2.12 1.45
CA GLU A 108 -10.02 0.98 2.21
C GLU A 108 -8.96 0.23 1.41
N ARG A 109 -7.96 -0.30 2.11
CA ARG A 109 -6.92 -1.10 1.49
C ARG A 109 -6.67 -2.35 2.32
N TRP A 110 -6.68 -3.50 1.64
CA TRP A 110 -6.30 -4.80 2.19
C TRP A 110 -5.00 -5.25 1.55
N ALA A 111 -4.13 -5.90 2.29
CA ALA A 111 -2.91 -6.47 1.74
C ALA A 111 -2.73 -7.91 2.20
N PHE A 112 -2.34 -8.76 1.27
CA PHE A 112 -2.05 -10.17 1.51
C PHE A 112 -0.68 -10.49 0.93
N SER A 113 -0.01 -11.47 1.51
CA SER A 113 1.33 -11.84 1.06
C SER A 113 1.46 -13.36 0.97
N ASP A 114 2.54 -13.78 0.31
CA ASP A 114 2.90 -15.19 0.21
C ASP A 114 3.64 -15.71 1.45
N ASP A 115 4.09 -14.82 2.36
CA ASP A 115 4.81 -15.23 3.57
C ASP A 115 4.62 -14.19 4.69
N THR A 116 3.48 -14.25 5.34
CA THR A 116 3.14 -13.32 6.42
C THR A 116 4.11 -13.43 7.60
N LYS A 117 4.56 -14.66 7.93
CA LYS A 117 5.49 -14.85 9.04
C LYS A 117 6.82 -14.16 8.79
N ALA A 118 7.38 -14.29 7.60
CA ALA A 118 8.62 -13.62 7.25
C ALA A 118 8.51 -12.10 7.36
N ILE A 119 7.37 -11.55 6.96
CA ILE A 119 7.10 -10.11 7.03
C ILE A 119 7.02 -9.66 8.49
N THR A 120 6.26 -10.35 9.33
CA THR A 120 6.15 -9.98 10.75
C THR A 120 7.49 -10.11 11.46
N ASP A 121 8.28 -11.12 11.16
CA ASP A 121 9.61 -11.30 11.75
C ASP A 121 10.58 -10.19 11.32
N PHE A 122 10.48 -9.74 10.07
CA PHE A 122 11.38 -8.70 9.53
C PHE A 122 11.06 -7.31 10.10
N PHE A 123 9.78 -6.94 10.13
CA PHE A 123 9.35 -5.60 10.57
C PHE A 123 9.06 -5.51 12.07
N GLY A 124 8.82 -6.62 12.72
CA GLY A 124 8.58 -6.71 14.17
C GLY A 124 9.84 -6.76 14.97
#